data_bdacd3c4dc860b51aea7fa4cd66cdb4d
#
_entry.id   bdacd3c4dc860b51aea7fa4cd66cdb4d
#
_cell.length_a   1.000
_cell.length_b   1.000
_cell.length_c   1.000
_cell.angle_alpha   90.00
_cell.angle_beta   90.00
_cell.angle_gamma   90.00
#
_symmetry.space_group_name_H-M   'P 1'
#
loop_
_entity.id
_entity.type
_entity.pdbx_description
1 polymer ?
#
loop_
_entity_poly.entity_id
_entity_poly.type
_entity_poly.pdbx_seq_one_letter_code
_entity_poly.pdbx_strand_id
1 'polypeptide(L)'
;MTTLQGPGIFLAQFMGDKAPFNNLRSICLWAEGLGFTGVQIPTWDNRCIDLQKAAESKTYADELKGIVNECGLEITELSTHLQGQLVAVHPAYDTLFDGFAPENVRNNPKARTEWAVQQLKWAAKASGNLGLNAHATFSGALLWPTVYPWPQRPAGLVETGFKELAKRWTPILNEFDKHGVDVCYEIHPGEDLHDGISYEMFLKEVKNHPRACLLFDPSHFVLQCLDYLSYIDHYHERIKMFHVKDAEFNPTGKQGVYGGYQSWIDRAGRFRSLGDGQVDFKGIFSKLAAYDYKGWAVLEWECCIKHPEDGAAEGAVFIKDHIIRVTEKAFDDFANTGSNEEFNKKVLGLSK
;
A
#
# COMPACT_ATOMS: atom_id res chain seq x y z
N MET A 1 0.53 -12.03 -21.70
CA MET A 1 0.34 -11.03 -20.62
C MET A 1 0.76 -11.64 -19.30
N THR A 2 1.53 -10.92 -18.50
CA THR A 2 1.93 -11.39 -17.15
C THR A 2 0.77 -11.13 -16.19
N THR A 3 0.38 -12.16 -15.44
CA THR A 3 -0.55 -12.01 -14.31
C THR A 3 0.12 -11.24 -13.17
N LEU A 4 -0.65 -10.58 -12.32
CA LEU A 4 -0.16 -10.05 -11.05
C LEU A 4 0.48 -11.18 -10.22
N GLN A 5 1.43 -10.84 -9.36
CA GLN A 5 2.20 -11.77 -8.55
C GLN A 5 1.54 -12.04 -7.20
N GLY A 6 1.86 -13.17 -6.58
CA GLY A 6 1.35 -13.50 -5.25
C GLY A 6 1.05 -14.98 -5.05
N PRO A 7 0.61 -15.32 -3.83
CA PRO A 7 0.32 -14.44 -2.71
C PRO A 7 1.57 -13.92 -2.00
N GLY A 8 1.59 -12.63 -1.63
CA GLY A 8 2.55 -12.04 -0.73
C GLY A 8 1.95 -11.82 0.66
N ILE A 9 2.78 -11.59 1.69
CA ILE A 9 2.35 -11.28 3.05
C ILE A 9 3.18 -10.13 3.63
N PHE A 10 2.51 -9.15 4.25
CA PHE A 10 3.16 -8.10 5.03
C PHE A 10 3.51 -8.61 6.43
N LEU A 11 4.80 -8.59 6.77
CA LEU A 11 5.28 -9.23 7.99
C LEU A 11 4.97 -8.41 9.26
N ALA A 12 4.66 -7.12 9.14
CA ALA A 12 4.53 -6.21 10.29
C ALA A 12 3.54 -6.70 11.35
N GLN A 13 2.39 -7.24 10.92
CA GLN A 13 1.33 -7.68 11.82
C GLN A 13 1.65 -8.98 12.56
N PHE A 14 2.71 -9.68 12.14
CA PHE A 14 3.07 -11.00 12.69
C PHE A 14 4.37 -10.98 13.50
N MET A 15 5.21 -9.94 13.36
CA MET A 15 6.46 -9.85 14.11
C MET A 15 6.23 -9.85 15.62
N GLY A 16 6.97 -10.70 16.32
CA GLY A 16 6.85 -10.91 17.77
C GLY A 16 8.16 -11.38 18.40
N ASP A 17 8.16 -11.57 19.71
CA ASP A 17 9.38 -11.93 20.47
C ASP A 17 9.65 -13.43 20.50
N LYS A 18 8.69 -14.25 20.05
CA LYS A 18 8.79 -15.71 20.07
C LYS A 18 8.91 -16.28 18.66
N ALA A 19 9.63 -17.39 18.51
CA ALA A 19 9.66 -18.12 17.25
C ALA A 19 8.25 -18.61 16.85
N PRO A 20 7.91 -18.59 15.54
CA PRO A 20 8.76 -18.25 14.40
C PRO A 20 8.86 -16.74 14.10
N PHE A 21 8.24 -15.87 14.89
CA PHE A 21 7.98 -14.46 14.60
C PHE A 21 9.11 -13.52 15.06
N ASN A 22 10.22 -14.04 15.54
CA ASN A 22 11.28 -13.24 16.19
C ASN A 22 12.52 -12.97 15.33
N ASN A 23 12.54 -13.43 14.08
CA ASN A 23 13.59 -13.12 13.11
C ASN A 23 13.12 -13.39 11.68
N LEU A 24 13.79 -12.76 10.70
CA LEU A 24 13.40 -12.83 9.30
C LEU A 24 13.35 -14.25 8.75
N ARG A 25 14.39 -15.08 8.98
CA ARG A 25 14.45 -16.45 8.41
C ARG A 25 13.29 -17.31 8.93
N SER A 26 13.03 -17.30 10.23
CA SER A 26 11.98 -18.16 10.80
C SER A 26 10.58 -17.74 10.37
N ILE A 27 10.32 -16.43 10.26
CA ILE A 27 9.00 -15.95 9.80
C ILE A 27 8.83 -16.20 8.28
N CYS A 28 9.92 -16.12 7.49
CA CYS A 28 9.86 -16.50 6.07
C CYS A 28 9.53 -17.99 5.88
N LEU A 29 10.16 -18.89 6.64
CA LEU A 29 9.82 -20.32 6.61
C LEU A 29 8.39 -20.60 7.03
N TRP A 30 7.87 -19.88 8.02
CA TRP A 30 6.47 -19.94 8.41
C TRP A 30 5.54 -19.48 7.29
N ALA A 31 5.83 -18.34 6.65
CA ALA A 31 5.03 -17.81 5.56
C ALA A 31 5.04 -18.74 4.32
N GLU A 32 6.20 -19.27 3.95
CA GLU A 32 6.32 -20.26 2.86
C GLU A 32 5.49 -21.51 3.16
N GLY A 33 5.57 -22.02 4.40
CA GLY A 33 4.78 -23.18 4.84
C GLY A 33 3.26 -22.98 4.75
N LEU A 34 2.77 -21.74 4.74
CA LEU A 34 1.37 -21.38 4.49
C LEU A 34 1.04 -21.22 2.99
N GLY A 35 2.05 -21.24 2.12
CA GLY A 35 1.89 -21.11 0.66
C GLY A 35 2.03 -19.71 0.10
N PHE A 36 2.56 -18.74 0.88
CA PHE A 36 2.99 -17.46 0.35
C PHE A 36 4.24 -17.62 -0.53
N THR A 37 4.41 -16.72 -1.49
CA THR A 37 5.54 -16.69 -2.42
C THR A 37 6.36 -15.40 -2.31
N GLY A 38 5.89 -14.43 -1.52
CA GLY A 38 6.58 -13.18 -1.29
C GLY A 38 6.32 -12.59 0.09
N VAL A 39 7.23 -11.72 0.53
CA VAL A 39 7.13 -11.02 1.82
C VAL A 39 7.39 -9.53 1.66
N GLN A 40 6.52 -8.70 2.24
CA GLN A 40 6.74 -7.28 2.42
C GLN A 40 7.39 -7.03 3.78
N ILE A 41 8.49 -6.28 3.80
CA ILE A 41 9.34 -6.12 4.99
C ILE A 41 9.12 -4.74 5.65
N PRO A 42 8.72 -4.70 6.96
CA PRO A 42 8.64 -3.47 7.72
C PRO A 42 10.04 -2.95 8.07
N THR A 43 10.38 -1.73 7.65
CA THR A 43 11.73 -1.16 7.84
C THR A 43 12.01 -0.68 9.27
N TRP A 44 10.99 -0.60 10.12
CA TRP A 44 11.12 -0.20 11.52
C TRP A 44 11.41 -1.36 12.47
N ASP A 45 11.41 -2.59 11.97
CA ASP A 45 11.67 -3.77 12.79
C ASP A 45 13.05 -4.36 12.52
N ASN A 46 13.97 -4.14 13.46
CA ASN A 46 15.36 -4.60 13.34
C ASN A 46 15.49 -6.14 13.35
N ARG A 47 14.44 -6.88 13.67
CA ARG A 47 14.41 -8.35 13.55
C ARG A 47 14.31 -8.78 12.08
N CYS A 48 13.80 -7.90 11.21
CA CYS A 48 13.68 -8.13 9.77
C CYS A 48 14.82 -7.51 8.98
N ILE A 49 15.19 -6.28 9.28
CA ILE A 49 16.14 -5.49 8.48
C ILE A 49 16.84 -4.41 9.32
N ASP A 50 18.14 -4.24 9.10
CA ASP A 50 18.86 -3.02 9.48
C ASP A 50 18.79 -2.08 8.27
N LEU A 51 17.86 -1.12 8.31
CA LEU A 51 17.58 -0.24 7.17
C LEU A 51 18.79 0.58 6.75
N GLN A 52 19.56 1.11 7.72
CA GLN A 52 20.76 1.88 7.41
C GLN A 52 21.81 1.03 6.69
N LYS A 53 22.08 -0.17 7.20
CA LYS A 53 23.01 -1.09 6.52
C LYS A 53 22.53 -1.49 5.14
N ALA A 54 21.23 -1.75 4.96
CA ALA A 54 20.66 -2.08 3.65
C ALA A 54 20.82 -0.92 2.64
N ALA A 55 20.77 0.33 3.12
CA ALA A 55 21.00 1.51 2.32
C ALA A 55 22.49 1.73 1.98
N GLU A 56 23.40 1.44 2.91
CA GLU A 56 24.82 1.75 2.80
C GLU A 56 25.66 0.59 2.23
N SER A 57 25.16 -0.65 2.30
CA SER A 57 25.87 -1.86 1.89
C SER A 57 25.05 -2.71 0.93
N LYS A 58 25.48 -2.77 -0.33
CA LYS A 58 24.92 -3.70 -1.32
C LYS A 58 25.11 -5.16 -0.90
N THR A 59 26.24 -5.49 -0.28
CA THR A 59 26.52 -6.83 0.24
C THR A 59 25.48 -7.26 1.28
N TYR A 60 25.19 -6.38 2.25
CA TYR A 60 24.14 -6.66 3.24
C TYR A 60 22.75 -6.81 2.59
N ALA A 61 22.42 -5.96 1.61
CA ALA A 61 21.16 -6.08 0.87
C ALA A 61 21.08 -7.42 0.10
N ASP A 62 22.19 -7.87 -0.49
CA ASP A 62 22.24 -9.17 -1.18
C ASP A 62 22.14 -10.35 -0.21
N GLU A 63 22.77 -10.25 0.97
CA GLU A 63 22.64 -11.25 2.05
C GLU A 63 21.19 -11.32 2.55
N LEU A 64 20.54 -10.19 2.78
CA LEU A 64 19.13 -10.11 3.19
C LEU A 64 18.22 -10.79 2.15
N LYS A 65 18.40 -10.44 0.88
CA LYS A 65 17.68 -11.06 -0.25
C LYS A 65 17.96 -12.56 -0.32
N GLY A 66 19.21 -12.96 -0.10
CA GLY A 66 19.62 -14.36 -0.04
C GLY A 66 18.86 -15.15 1.04
N ILE A 67 18.72 -14.60 2.24
CA ILE A 67 17.95 -15.23 3.34
C ILE A 67 16.50 -15.49 2.92
N VAL A 68 15.83 -14.52 2.29
CA VAL A 68 14.45 -14.67 1.83
C VAL A 68 14.34 -15.69 0.69
N ASN A 69 15.25 -15.63 -0.29
CA ASN A 69 15.25 -16.56 -1.42
C ASN A 69 15.55 -18.01 -1.01
N GLU A 70 16.43 -18.22 -0.03
CA GLU A 70 16.70 -19.55 0.53
C GLU A 70 15.48 -20.18 1.22
N CYS A 71 14.53 -19.35 1.68
CA CYS A 71 13.23 -19.79 2.18
C CYS A 71 12.19 -20.03 1.07
N GLY A 72 12.55 -19.90 -0.22
CA GLY A 72 11.61 -20.07 -1.34
C GLY A 72 10.72 -18.85 -1.59
N LEU A 73 11.04 -17.67 -1.05
CA LEU A 73 10.26 -16.45 -1.15
C LEU A 73 11.01 -15.35 -1.90
N GLU A 74 10.26 -14.32 -2.34
CA GLU A 74 10.82 -13.06 -2.86
C GLU A 74 10.48 -11.91 -1.91
N ILE A 75 11.31 -10.86 -1.89
CA ILE A 75 10.95 -9.60 -1.23
C ILE A 75 10.04 -8.86 -2.21
N THR A 76 8.80 -8.60 -1.79
CA THR A 76 7.83 -7.87 -2.62
C THR A 76 8.15 -6.39 -2.63
N GLU A 77 8.19 -5.76 -1.46
CA GLU A 77 8.53 -4.36 -1.23
C GLU A 77 9.07 -4.16 0.20
N LEU A 78 9.68 -3.00 0.43
CA LEU A 78 9.86 -2.47 1.78
C LEU A 78 8.73 -1.52 2.15
N SER A 79 8.48 -1.36 3.46
CA SER A 79 7.47 -0.46 4.00
C SER A 79 8.04 0.49 5.04
N THR A 80 7.68 1.77 4.93
CA THR A 80 7.97 2.83 5.93
C THR A 80 6.68 3.49 6.45
N HIS A 81 5.59 2.75 6.65
CA HIS A 81 4.33 3.34 7.14
C HIS A 81 4.55 4.17 8.41
N LEU A 82 5.23 3.60 9.42
CA LEU A 82 5.44 4.31 10.69
C LEU A 82 6.32 5.56 10.54
N GLN A 83 7.35 5.53 9.66
CA GLN A 83 8.21 6.68 9.44
C GLN A 83 7.55 7.72 8.52
N GLY A 84 6.82 7.28 7.49
CA GLY A 84 6.19 8.16 6.51
C GLY A 84 5.18 9.11 7.12
N GLN A 85 4.33 8.62 8.05
CA GLN A 85 3.37 9.46 8.75
C GLN A 85 4.02 10.58 9.60
N LEU A 86 5.31 10.45 9.95
CA LEU A 86 6.04 11.44 10.74
C LEU A 86 6.68 12.56 9.91
N VAL A 87 6.59 12.50 8.58
CA VAL A 87 7.08 13.55 7.66
C VAL A 87 6.31 14.85 7.87
N ALA A 88 5.00 14.74 8.14
CA ALA A 88 4.14 15.88 8.37
C ALA A 88 3.12 15.56 9.48
N VAL A 89 3.28 16.17 10.65
CA VAL A 89 2.40 15.94 11.80
C VAL A 89 1.81 17.27 12.25
N HIS A 90 0.50 17.30 12.49
CA HIS A 90 -0.16 18.43 13.09
C HIS A 90 0.20 18.50 14.59
N PRO A 91 0.46 19.71 15.16
CA PRO A 91 0.86 19.84 16.57
C PRO A 91 -0.09 19.20 17.60
N ALA A 92 -1.40 19.13 17.28
CA ALA A 92 -2.37 18.46 18.15
C ALA A 92 -2.13 16.94 18.27
N TYR A 93 -1.36 16.34 17.36
CA TYR A 93 -1.06 14.92 17.32
C TYR A 93 0.36 14.57 17.76
N ASP A 94 1.20 15.56 18.06
CA ASP A 94 2.63 15.34 18.38
C ASP A 94 2.84 14.25 19.42
N THR A 95 2.12 14.31 20.54
CA THR A 95 2.25 13.33 21.63
C THR A 95 1.87 11.91 21.21
N LEU A 96 0.82 11.77 20.39
CA LEU A 96 0.37 10.45 19.91
C LEU A 96 1.35 9.87 18.89
N PHE A 97 1.84 10.72 17.98
CA PHE A 97 2.76 10.31 16.92
C PHE A 97 4.19 10.07 17.41
N ASP A 98 4.58 10.58 18.58
CA ASP A 98 5.84 10.22 19.22
C ASP A 98 5.96 8.71 19.50
N GLY A 99 4.83 8.02 19.66
CA GLY A 99 4.81 6.56 19.79
C GLY A 99 5.43 5.79 18.61
N PHE A 100 5.45 6.39 17.42
CA PHE A 100 6.02 5.79 16.21
C PHE A 100 7.50 6.13 15.99
N ALA A 101 8.08 6.97 16.83
CA ALA A 101 9.46 7.41 16.75
C ALA A 101 10.34 6.75 17.84
N PRO A 102 11.65 6.59 17.59
CA PRO A 102 12.56 6.13 18.62
C PRO A 102 12.69 7.15 19.75
N GLU A 103 13.01 6.67 20.94
CA GLU A 103 12.98 7.45 22.18
C GLU A 103 13.79 8.75 22.12
N ASN A 104 14.94 8.71 21.45
CA ASN A 104 15.88 9.83 21.35
C ASN A 104 15.37 11.06 20.56
N VAL A 105 14.26 10.94 19.83
CA VAL A 105 13.63 12.05 19.07
C VAL A 105 12.23 12.37 19.50
N ARG A 106 11.69 11.67 20.52
CA ARG A 106 10.38 11.96 21.11
C ARG A 106 10.37 13.31 21.79
N ASN A 107 9.20 13.92 21.91
CA ASN A 107 9.00 15.27 22.47
C ASN A 107 9.78 16.38 21.73
N ASN A 108 10.28 16.09 20.52
CA ASN A 108 10.94 17.06 19.67
C ASN A 108 10.44 16.90 18.22
N PRO A 109 9.33 17.58 17.85
CA PRO A 109 8.70 17.44 16.53
C PRO A 109 9.66 17.66 15.37
N LYS A 110 10.61 18.61 15.50
CA LYS A 110 11.60 18.89 14.47
C LYS A 110 12.57 17.70 14.29
N ALA A 111 13.17 17.23 15.38
CA ALA A 111 14.11 16.09 15.33
C ALA A 111 13.39 14.83 14.85
N ARG A 112 12.13 14.59 15.24
CA ARG A 112 11.31 13.48 14.79
C ARG A 112 11.09 13.52 13.27
N THR A 113 10.73 14.67 12.72
CA THR A 113 10.56 14.85 11.27
C THR A 113 11.88 14.66 10.51
N GLU A 114 13.00 15.22 11.00
CA GLU A 114 14.32 15.04 10.40
C GLU A 114 14.74 13.57 10.39
N TRP A 115 14.50 12.86 11.48
CA TRP A 115 14.72 11.41 11.58
C TRP A 115 13.87 10.65 10.55
N ALA A 116 12.58 10.93 10.46
CA ALA A 116 11.68 10.26 9.52
C ALA A 116 12.12 10.47 8.06
N VAL A 117 12.46 11.70 7.68
CA VAL A 117 12.98 12.02 6.35
C VAL A 117 14.26 11.23 6.05
N GLN A 118 15.16 11.07 7.05
CA GLN A 118 16.37 10.29 6.87
C GLN A 118 16.07 8.79 6.68
N GLN A 119 15.10 8.24 7.44
CA GLN A 119 14.66 6.85 7.26
C GLN A 119 14.13 6.61 5.84
N LEU A 120 13.30 7.51 5.31
CA LEU A 120 12.77 7.41 3.94
C LEU A 120 13.88 7.50 2.89
N LYS A 121 14.91 8.32 3.09
CA LYS A 121 16.07 8.36 2.19
C LYS A 121 16.89 7.07 2.23
N TRP A 122 17.05 6.46 3.40
CA TRP A 122 17.65 5.13 3.48
C TRP A 122 16.77 4.07 2.82
N ALA A 123 15.45 4.15 3.00
CA ALA A 123 14.53 3.23 2.35
C ALA A 123 14.60 3.30 0.82
N ALA A 124 14.74 4.49 0.24
CA ALA A 124 14.95 4.65 -1.20
C ALA A 124 16.19 3.90 -1.69
N LYS A 125 17.33 4.08 -1.00
CA LYS A 125 18.60 3.40 -1.34
C LYS A 125 18.51 1.89 -1.11
N ALA A 126 17.95 1.48 0.02
CA ALA A 126 17.78 0.07 0.37
C ALA A 126 16.89 -0.65 -0.66
N SER A 127 15.75 -0.05 -1.06
CA SER A 127 14.89 -0.59 -2.10
C SER A 127 15.64 -0.74 -3.42
N GLY A 128 16.41 0.28 -3.84
CA GLY A 128 17.27 0.20 -5.02
C GLY A 128 18.35 -0.90 -4.91
N ASN A 129 19.03 -1.02 -3.76
CA ASN A 129 20.01 -2.08 -3.52
C ASN A 129 19.42 -3.49 -3.58
N LEU A 130 18.16 -3.66 -3.13
CA LEU A 130 17.44 -4.91 -3.21
C LEU A 130 16.85 -5.21 -4.59
N GLY A 131 16.87 -4.21 -5.49
CA GLY A 131 16.28 -4.33 -6.84
C GLY A 131 14.77 -4.25 -6.86
N LEU A 132 14.17 -3.54 -5.90
CA LEU A 132 12.73 -3.32 -5.79
C LEU A 132 12.30 -2.09 -6.59
N ASN A 133 11.07 -2.10 -7.10
CA ASN A 133 10.52 -1.04 -7.95
C ASN A 133 9.48 -0.16 -7.23
N ALA A 134 8.97 -0.61 -6.09
CA ALA A 134 7.94 0.07 -5.32
C ALA A 134 8.25 0.02 -3.82
N HIS A 135 7.70 0.99 -3.07
CA HIS A 135 7.92 1.14 -1.64
C HIS A 135 6.65 1.71 -0.99
N ALA A 136 6.15 1.05 0.05
CA ALA A 136 4.93 1.43 0.75
C ALA A 136 5.18 2.48 1.84
N THR A 137 4.28 3.45 1.97
CA THR A 137 4.37 4.47 3.02
C THR A 137 3.05 5.19 3.27
N PHE A 138 2.95 5.87 4.42
CA PHE A 138 1.94 6.90 4.70
C PHE A 138 2.43 8.30 4.33
N SER A 139 1.50 9.25 4.24
CA SER A 139 1.77 10.61 3.78
C SER A 139 2.09 11.61 4.90
N GLY A 140 1.52 11.40 6.07
CA GLY A 140 1.49 12.35 7.19
C GLY A 140 0.09 12.88 7.49
N ALA A 141 -0.07 13.49 8.65
CA ALA A 141 -1.34 13.97 9.19
C ALA A 141 -1.28 15.44 9.61
N LEU A 142 -0.89 16.32 8.68
CA LEU A 142 -0.82 17.75 8.90
C LEU A 142 -2.21 18.42 8.84
N LEU A 143 -3.03 18.03 7.86
CA LEU A 143 -4.36 18.58 7.61
C LEU A 143 -5.49 17.72 8.19
N TRP A 144 -5.23 16.44 8.45
CA TRP A 144 -6.25 15.50 8.90
C TRP A 144 -7.11 16.01 10.07
N PRO A 145 -6.57 16.68 11.13
CA PRO A 145 -7.40 17.24 12.20
C PRO A 145 -8.42 18.27 11.75
N THR A 146 -8.31 18.78 10.54
CA THR A 146 -9.20 19.77 9.95
C THR A 146 -10.09 19.20 8.83
N VAL A 147 -10.09 17.88 8.63
CA VAL A 147 -10.84 17.22 7.53
C VAL A 147 -12.34 17.50 7.62
N TYR A 148 -12.91 17.50 8.81
CA TYR A 148 -14.29 17.94 9.01
C TYR A 148 -14.38 19.47 8.93
N PRO A 149 -15.31 20.06 8.12
CA PRO A 149 -15.34 21.49 7.81
C PRO A 149 -15.92 22.37 8.94
N TRP A 150 -16.03 21.84 10.13
CA TRP A 150 -16.48 22.57 11.30
C TRP A 150 -15.61 22.27 12.53
N PRO A 151 -15.14 23.29 13.31
CA PRO A 151 -15.27 24.74 13.04
C PRO A 151 -14.75 25.15 11.67
N GLN A 152 -15.27 26.27 11.12
CA GLN A 152 -14.91 26.72 9.76
C GLN A 152 -13.39 26.85 9.60
N ARG A 153 -12.88 26.24 8.55
CA ARG A 153 -11.46 26.39 8.16
C ARG A 153 -11.21 27.80 7.63
N PRO A 154 -10.10 28.45 7.99
CA PRO A 154 -9.68 29.67 7.32
C PRO A 154 -9.52 29.46 5.82
N ALA A 155 -9.84 30.48 5.01
CA ALA A 155 -9.62 30.42 3.57
C ALA A 155 -8.14 30.18 3.26
N GLY A 156 -7.86 29.25 2.33
CA GLY A 156 -6.50 28.90 1.92
C GLY A 156 -5.76 27.95 2.87
N LEU A 157 -6.38 27.46 3.96
CA LEU A 157 -5.73 26.53 4.89
C LEU A 157 -5.33 25.23 4.18
N VAL A 158 -6.24 24.64 3.43
CA VAL A 158 -6.03 23.35 2.76
C VAL A 158 -4.91 23.48 1.70
N GLU A 159 -4.96 24.50 0.89
CA GLU A 159 -3.93 24.79 -0.13
C GLU A 159 -2.55 25.04 0.51
N THR A 160 -2.51 25.73 1.62
CA THR A 160 -1.27 25.96 2.38
C THR A 160 -0.72 24.65 2.94
N GLY A 161 -1.59 23.78 3.48
CA GLY A 161 -1.18 22.47 3.99
C GLY A 161 -0.62 21.56 2.91
N PHE A 162 -1.28 21.45 1.75
CA PHE A 162 -0.76 20.63 0.64
C PHE A 162 0.55 21.18 0.05
N LYS A 163 0.74 22.50 0.00
CA LYS A 163 2.04 23.09 -0.37
C LYS A 163 3.14 22.73 0.62
N GLU A 164 2.86 22.77 1.92
CA GLU A 164 3.83 22.37 2.94
C GLU A 164 4.11 20.85 2.85
N LEU A 165 3.09 20.01 2.67
CA LEU A 165 3.23 18.57 2.48
C LEU A 165 4.13 18.28 1.26
N ALA A 166 3.85 18.89 0.12
CA ALA A 166 4.65 18.74 -1.10
C ALA A 166 6.09 19.23 -0.93
N LYS A 167 6.31 20.32 -0.22
CA LYS A 167 7.66 20.83 0.11
C LYS A 167 8.46 19.79 0.91
N ARG A 168 7.84 19.07 1.84
CA ARG A 168 8.49 18.04 2.63
C ARG A 168 8.74 16.77 1.82
N TRP A 169 7.80 16.35 1.00
CA TRP A 169 7.88 15.12 0.22
C TRP A 169 8.75 15.24 -1.04
N THR A 170 8.82 16.39 -1.70
CA THR A 170 9.59 16.54 -2.95
C THR A 170 11.05 16.08 -2.82
N PRO A 171 11.83 16.42 -1.78
CA PRO A 171 13.18 15.92 -1.61
C PRO A 171 13.26 14.40 -1.41
N ILE A 172 12.25 13.80 -0.81
CA ILE A 172 12.13 12.35 -0.60
C ILE A 172 11.83 11.67 -1.93
N LEU A 173 10.83 12.15 -2.66
CA LEU A 173 10.47 11.65 -4.00
C LEU A 173 11.66 11.71 -4.97
N ASN A 174 12.43 12.81 -4.95
CA ASN A 174 13.65 12.94 -5.74
C ASN A 174 14.73 11.89 -5.35
N GLU A 175 14.81 11.51 -4.08
CA GLU A 175 15.73 10.44 -3.66
C GLU A 175 15.28 9.08 -4.19
N PHE A 176 13.99 8.77 -4.09
CA PHE A 176 13.41 7.55 -4.66
C PHE A 176 13.58 7.49 -6.19
N ASP A 177 13.45 8.64 -6.88
CA ASP A 177 13.64 8.70 -8.34
C ASP A 177 15.07 8.35 -8.77
N LYS A 178 16.08 8.76 -8.02
CA LYS A 178 17.48 8.37 -8.27
C LYS A 178 17.70 6.85 -8.25
N HIS A 179 16.86 6.13 -7.51
CA HIS A 179 16.94 4.67 -7.37
C HIS A 179 15.91 3.93 -8.21
N GLY A 180 15.08 4.64 -8.97
CA GLY A 180 14.06 4.03 -9.85
C GLY A 180 12.89 3.41 -9.09
N VAL A 181 12.63 3.81 -7.84
CA VAL A 181 11.61 3.23 -6.97
C VAL A 181 10.40 4.14 -6.84
N ASP A 182 9.21 3.61 -7.02
CA ASP A 182 7.95 4.32 -6.86
C ASP A 182 7.58 4.42 -5.36
N VAL A 183 7.18 5.60 -4.91
CA VAL A 183 6.64 5.83 -3.56
C VAL A 183 5.14 5.61 -3.61
N CYS A 184 4.69 4.56 -2.97
CA CYS A 184 3.30 4.12 -2.99
C CYS A 184 2.62 4.55 -1.69
N TYR A 185 1.89 5.67 -1.77
CA TYR A 185 1.12 6.17 -0.63
C TYR A 185 -0.13 5.31 -0.44
N GLU A 186 -0.32 4.81 0.76
CA GLU A 186 -1.57 4.21 1.15
C GLU A 186 -2.61 5.29 1.42
N ILE A 187 -3.77 5.18 0.77
CA ILE A 187 -4.90 6.07 0.98
C ILE A 187 -5.63 5.62 2.25
N HIS A 188 -5.46 6.39 3.33
CA HIS A 188 -5.79 5.94 4.67
C HIS A 188 -6.48 7.03 5.51
N PRO A 189 -7.62 6.74 6.19
CA PRO A 189 -8.20 7.64 7.19
C PRO A 189 -7.20 7.92 8.32
N GLY A 190 -7.01 9.18 8.66
CA GLY A 190 -5.97 9.58 9.62
C GLY A 190 -4.76 10.21 8.96
N GLU A 191 -4.61 10.04 7.64
CA GLU A 191 -3.55 10.61 6.82
C GLU A 191 -4.08 11.79 5.98
N ASP A 192 -3.18 12.63 5.48
CA ASP A 192 -3.56 13.72 4.58
C ASP A 192 -4.03 13.22 3.22
N LEU A 193 -3.46 12.09 2.75
CA LEU A 193 -3.93 11.38 1.56
C LEU A 193 -4.93 10.29 1.98
N HIS A 194 -6.21 10.64 2.02
CA HIS A 194 -7.27 9.75 2.51
C HIS A 194 -8.35 9.43 1.47
N ASP A 195 -8.32 10.12 0.32
CA ASP A 195 -9.21 9.88 -0.81
C ASP A 195 -8.56 10.33 -2.14
N GLY A 196 -9.29 10.17 -3.25
CA GLY A 196 -8.78 10.57 -4.57
C GLY A 196 -8.53 12.07 -4.69
N ILE A 197 -9.40 12.90 -4.11
CA ILE A 197 -9.27 14.36 -4.19
C ILE A 197 -8.03 14.86 -3.43
N SER A 198 -7.79 14.36 -2.23
CA SER A 198 -6.58 14.70 -1.47
C SER A 198 -5.30 14.26 -2.18
N TYR A 199 -5.33 13.09 -2.83
CA TYR A 199 -4.23 12.63 -3.67
C TYR A 199 -3.99 13.55 -4.88
N GLU A 200 -5.04 13.98 -5.60
CA GLU A 200 -4.93 14.90 -6.74
C GLU A 200 -4.39 16.28 -6.31
N MET A 201 -4.83 16.79 -5.15
CA MET A 201 -4.29 18.02 -4.57
C MET A 201 -2.78 17.90 -4.31
N PHE A 202 -2.35 16.79 -3.75
CA PHE A 202 -0.93 16.51 -3.52
C PHE A 202 -0.16 16.38 -4.83
N LEU A 203 -0.66 15.60 -5.81
CA LEU A 203 -0.04 15.44 -7.13
C LEU A 203 0.18 16.78 -7.82
N LYS A 204 -0.79 17.69 -7.77
CA LYS A 204 -0.66 19.02 -8.32
C LYS A 204 0.51 19.79 -7.70
N GLU A 205 0.63 19.78 -6.38
CA GLU A 205 1.67 20.53 -5.66
C GLU A 205 3.07 19.92 -5.85
N VAL A 206 3.19 18.58 -5.98
CA VAL A 206 4.46 17.90 -6.36
C VAL A 206 4.68 17.88 -7.89
N LYS A 207 3.89 18.66 -8.68
CA LYS A 207 4.01 18.79 -10.14
C LYS A 207 3.92 17.47 -10.89
N ASN A 208 3.00 16.63 -10.48
CA ASN A 208 2.81 15.27 -11.03
C ASN A 208 4.08 14.42 -10.99
N HIS A 209 4.85 14.51 -9.92
CA HIS A 209 6.10 13.76 -9.77
C HIS A 209 5.89 12.28 -10.14
N PRO A 210 6.74 11.69 -11.03
CA PRO A 210 6.50 10.33 -11.55
C PRO A 210 6.51 9.26 -10.45
N ARG A 211 7.25 9.48 -9.36
CA ARG A 211 7.35 8.54 -8.23
C ARG A 211 6.26 8.72 -7.19
N ALA A 212 5.38 9.69 -7.30
CA ALA A 212 4.22 9.80 -6.41
C ALA A 212 3.12 8.85 -6.89
N CYS A 213 3.14 7.63 -6.42
CA CYS A 213 2.26 6.52 -6.79
C CYS A 213 1.36 6.08 -5.63
N LEU A 214 0.60 5.01 -5.81
CA LEU A 214 -0.42 4.55 -4.88
C LEU A 214 -0.20 3.10 -4.47
N LEU A 215 -0.37 2.86 -3.18
CA LEU A 215 -0.73 1.58 -2.62
C LEU A 215 -2.25 1.55 -2.51
N PHE A 216 -2.87 0.60 -3.16
CA PHE A 216 -4.32 0.40 -3.14
C PHE A 216 -4.69 -0.62 -2.05
N ASP A 217 -5.40 -0.16 -1.02
CA ASP A 217 -6.00 -0.98 0.03
C ASP A 217 -7.51 -0.73 0.08
N PRO A 218 -8.34 -1.67 -0.38
CA PRO A 218 -9.79 -1.48 -0.46
C PRO A 218 -10.48 -1.37 0.90
N SER A 219 -9.86 -1.88 1.97
CA SER A 219 -10.47 -1.91 3.29
C SER A 219 -10.73 -0.50 3.83
N HIS A 220 -9.80 0.42 3.61
CA HIS A 220 -9.94 1.82 4.02
C HIS A 220 -11.03 2.56 3.25
N PHE A 221 -11.31 2.13 2.02
CA PHE A 221 -12.43 2.67 1.22
C PHE A 221 -13.77 2.18 1.77
N VAL A 222 -13.87 0.90 2.16
CA VAL A 222 -15.07 0.36 2.82
C VAL A 222 -15.38 1.14 4.09
N LEU A 223 -14.39 1.42 4.95
CA LEU A 223 -14.56 2.20 6.17
C LEU A 223 -15.03 3.63 5.92
N GLN A 224 -14.72 4.20 4.76
CA GLN A 224 -15.11 5.55 4.35
C GLN A 224 -16.36 5.58 3.45
N CYS A 225 -16.93 4.42 3.10
CA CYS A 225 -18.02 4.29 2.12
C CYS A 225 -17.65 4.88 0.74
N LEU A 226 -16.38 4.74 0.32
CA LEU A 226 -15.88 5.15 -1.01
C LEU A 226 -15.99 3.99 -2.00
N ASP A 227 -16.22 4.31 -3.28
CA ASP A 227 -16.24 3.34 -4.37
C ASP A 227 -14.80 2.97 -4.79
N TYR A 228 -14.31 1.87 -4.23
CA TYR A 228 -12.95 1.38 -4.50
C TYR A 228 -12.80 0.78 -5.90
N LEU A 229 -13.87 0.31 -6.54
CA LEU A 229 -13.79 -0.19 -7.91
C LEU A 229 -13.65 0.95 -8.91
N SER A 230 -14.43 2.02 -8.77
CA SER A 230 -14.25 3.24 -9.57
C SER A 230 -12.89 3.90 -9.32
N TYR A 231 -12.34 3.78 -8.09
CA TYR A 231 -11.02 4.30 -7.79
C TYR A 231 -9.92 3.64 -8.63
N ILE A 232 -10.00 2.32 -8.88
CA ILE A 232 -9.07 1.63 -9.78
C ILE A 232 -9.19 2.20 -11.20
N ASP A 233 -10.41 2.45 -11.70
CA ASP A 233 -10.60 3.03 -13.04
C ASP A 233 -9.94 4.39 -13.19
N HIS A 234 -9.99 5.23 -12.14
CA HIS A 234 -9.38 6.57 -12.17
C HIS A 234 -7.86 6.57 -12.04
N TYR A 235 -7.29 5.63 -11.24
CA TYR A 235 -5.89 5.74 -10.80
C TYR A 235 -5.02 4.52 -11.13
N HIS A 236 -5.49 3.56 -11.97
CA HIS A 236 -4.75 2.33 -12.31
C HIS A 236 -3.32 2.59 -12.79
N GLU A 237 -3.06 3.67 -13.51
CA GLU A 237 -1.71 4.03 -13.96
C GLU A 237 -0.75 4.35 -12.80
N ARG A 238 -1.29 4.80 -11.67
CA ARG A 238 -0.56 5.18 -10.46
C ARG A 238 -0.55 4.09 -9.39
N ILE A 239 -1.44 3.11 -9.46
CA ILE A 239 -1.46 1.97 -8.55
C ILE A 239 -0.29 1.04 -8.89
N LYS A 240 0.70 0.98 -7.99
CA LYS A 240 1.91 0.16 -8.12
C LYS A 240 2.01 -0.93 -7.06
N MET A 241 1.21 -0.81 -6.00
CA MET A 241 1.10 -1.79 -4.92
C MET A 241 -0.37 -2.08 -4.59
N PHE A 242 -0.62 -3.28 -4.12
CA PHE A 242 -1.97 -3.72 -3.73
C PHE A 242 -1.90 -4.53 -2.42
N HIS A 243 -2.53 -4.01 -1.38
CA HIS A 243 -2.83 -4.75 -0.16
C HIS A 243 -4.18 -5.46 -0.28
N VAL A 244 -4.15 -6.76 -0.10
CA VAL A 244 -5.35 -7.59 0.00
C VAL A 244 -5.76 -7.60 1.46
N LYS A 245 -6.70 -6.72 1.82
CA LYS A 245 -7.19 -6.49 3.18
C LYS A 245 -8.69 -6.32 3.16
N ASP A 246 -9.38 -7.02 4.01
CA ASP A 246 -10.84 -7.03 4.05
C ASP A 246 -11.39 -6.16 5.18
N ALA A 247 -12.58 -5.65 4.97
CA ALA A 247 -13.32 -4.85 5.93
C ALA A 247 -14.82 -4.99 5.73
N GLU A 248 -15.58 -4.61 6.75
CA GLU A 248 -17.03 -4.50 6.69
C GLU A 248 -17.48 -3.16 7.24
N PHE A 249 -18.61 -2.65 6.74
CA PHE A 249 -19.29 -1.49 7.29
C PHE A 249 -20.77 -1.84 7.49
N ASN A 250 -21.17 -1.95 8.76
CA ASN A 250 -22.51 -2.35 9.16
C ASN A 250 -23.27 -1.16 9.76
N PRO A 251 -24.09 -0.42 8.98
CA PRO A 251 -24.83 0.72 9.49
C PRO A 251 -25.76 0.32 10.63
N THR A 252 -25.70 1.04 11.75
CA THR A 252 -26.49 0.72 12.95
C THR A 252 -27.50 1.81 13.32
N GLY A 253 -27.44 2.98 12.68
CA GLY A 253 -28.17 4.17 13.11
C GLY A 253 -27.60 4.85 14.37
N LYS A 254 -26.59 4.23 15.00
CA LYS A 254 -25.86 4.79 16.17
C LYS A 254 -24.45 5.26 15.84
N GLN A 255 -23.90 4.80 14.74
CA GLN A 255 -22.50 5.01 14.32
C GLN A 255 -22.45 5.32 12.82
N GLY A 256 -21.40 6.03 12.42
CA GLY A 256 -21.16 6.40 11.02
C GLY A 256 -19.67 6.30 10.65
N VAL A 257 -19.32 6.87 9.49
CA VAL A 257 -17.99 6.75 8.87
C VAL A 257 -16.84 7.37 9.68
N TYR A 258 -17.10 8.22 10.65
CA TYR A 258 -16.05 8.84 11.47
C TYR A 258 -15.38 7.89 12.47
N GLY A 259 -15.73 6.62 12.50
CA GLY A 259 -15.15 5.59 13.34
C GLY A 259 -15.73 5.55 14.76
N GLY A 260 -15.91 6.69 15.42
CA GLY A 260 -16.43 6.78 16.79
C GLY A 260 -15.40 6.39 17.86
N TYR A 261 -15.88 6.26 19.12
CA TYR A 261 -15.05 6.04 20.31
C TYR A 261 -15.09 4.60 20.84
N GLN A 262 -15.73 3.68 20.08
CA GLN A 262 -15.84 2.27 20.43
C GLN A 262 -14.54 1.52 20.17
N SER A 263 -14.40 0.33 20.77
CA SER A 263 -13.37 -0.63 20.40
C SER A 263 -13.54 -1.09 18.95
N TRP A 264 -12.48 -1.61 18.34
CA TRP A 264 -12.56 -2.07 16.94
C TRP A 264 -13.65 -3.12 16.71
N ILE A 265 -13.89 -3.99 17.69
CA ILE A 265 -14.92 -5.05 17.60
C ILE A 265 -16.35 -4.49 17.59
N ASP A 266 -16.56 -3.30 18.16
CA ASP A 266 -17.89 -2.69 18.32
C ASP A 266 -18.20 -1.61 17.29
N ARG A 267 -17.24 -1.28 16.39
CA ARG A 267 -17.42 -0.26 15.35
C ARG A 267 -18.31 -0.75 14.23
N ALA A 268 -19.06 0.17 13.59
CA ALA A 268 -19.79 -0.11 12.36
C ALA A 268 -18.84 -0.48 11.21
N GLY A 269 -17.77 0.29 11.05
CA GLY A 269 -16.67 0.01 10.11
C GLY A 269 -15.49 -0.63 10.83
N ARG A 270 -15.08 -1.83 10.39
CA ARG A 270 -14.00 -2.59 11.03
C ARG A 270 -13.31 -3.54 10.05
N PHE A 271 -12.05 -3.84 10.34
CA PHE A 271 -11.27 -4.79 9.53
C PHE A 271 -11.65 -6.24 9.83
N ARG A 272 -11.59 -7.05 8.79
CA ARG A 272 -11.93 -8.47 8.82
C ARG A 272 -10.86 -9.31 8.14
N SER A 273 -10.76 -10.57 8.51
CA SER A 273 -9.99 -11.56 7.76
C SER A 273 -10.54 -11.72 6.36
N LEU A 274 -9.68 -12.07 5.39
CA LEU A 274 -10.07 -12.17 3.98
C LEU A 274 -11.26 -13.13 3.79
N GLY A 275 -12.29 -12.64 3.13
CA GLY A 275 -13.54 -13.35 2.88
C GLY A 275 -14.59 -13.26 3.98
N ASP A 276 -14.25 -12.71 5.14
CA ASP A 276 -15.18 -12.48 6.24
C ASP A 276 -15.81 -11.07 6.20
N GLY A 277 -15.33 -10.19 5.32
CA GLY A 277 -15.77 -8.82 5.14
C GLY A 277 -16.72 -8.62 3.96
N GLN A 278 -16.67 -7.42 3.38
CA GLN A 278 -17.59 -6.97 2.33
C GLN A 278 -16.87 -6.52 1.05
N VAL A 279 -15.54 -6.67 0.97
CA VAL A 279 -14.77 -6.26 -0.21
C VAL A 279 -15.05 -7.20 -1.38
N ASP A 280 -15.38 -6.63 -2.55
CA ASP A 280 -15.53 -7.39 -3.80
C ASP A 280 -14.16 -7.66 -4.44
N PHE A 281 -13.43 -8.65 -3.91
CA PHE A 281 -12.14 -9.04 -4.44
C PHE A 281 -12.21 -9.57 -5.87
N LYS A 282 -13.30 -10.22 -6.28
CA LYS A 282 -13.48 -10.68 -7.66
C LYS A 282 -13.51 -9.51 -8.64
N GLY A 283 -14.24 -8.44 -8.28
CA GLY A 283 -14.25 -7.19 -9.03
C GLY A 283 -12.88 -6.54 -9.09
N ILE A 284 -12.17 -6.45 -7.95
CA ILE A 284 -10.84 -5.86 -7.86
C ILE A 284 -9.83 -6.63 -8.74
N PHE A 285 -9.69 -7.95 -8.56
CA PHE A 285 -8.75 -8.75 -9.34
C PHE A 285 -9.06 -8.71 -10.84
N SER A 286 -10.34 -8.67 -11.21
CA SER A 286 -10.76 -8.51 -12.62
C SER A 286 -10.32 -7.18 -13.21
N LYS A 287 -10.49 -6.06 -12.48
CA LYS A 287 -10.03 -4.73 -12.92
C LYS A 287 -8.52 -4.63 -12.99
N LEU A 288 -7.80 -5.11 -11.96
CA LEU A 288 -6.34 -5.13 -11.96
C LEU A 288 -5.78 -5.96 -13.13
N ALA A 289 -6.41 -7.09 -13.44
CA ALA A 289 -6.05 -7.90 -14.60
C ALA A 289 -6.34 -7.17 -15.93
N ALA A 290 -7.49 -6.49 -16.05
CA ALA A 290 -7.87 -5.73 -17.24
C ALA A 290 -6.91 -4.55 -17.50
N TYR A 291 -6.39 -3.91 -16.46
CA TYR A 291 -5.40 -2.83 -16.54
C TYR A 291 -3.95 -3.31 -16.53
N ASP A 292 -3.71 -4.62 -16.68
CA ASP A 292 -2.36 -5.23 -16.76
C ASP A 292 -1.48 -4.89 -15.55
N TYR A 293 -2.06 -4.85 -14.34
CA TYR A 293 -1.31 -4.66 -13.10
C TYR A 293 -0.33 -5.84 -12.90
N LYS A 294 0.95 -5.52 -12.62
CA LYS A 294 2.05 -6.50 -12.56
C LYS A 294 2.70 -6.61 -11.19
N GLY A 295 2.22 -5.82 -10.22
CA GLY A 295 2.70 -5.87 -8.85
C GLY A 295 2.22 -7.10 -8.08
N TRP A 296 2.48 -7.11 -6.80
CA TRP A 296 2.11 -8.16 -5.89
C TRP A 296 0.70 -7.97 -5.31
N ALA A 297 0.00 -9.07 -5.04
CA ALA A 297 -1.14 -9.13 -4.15
C ALA A 297 -0.63 -9.53 -2.76
N VAL A 298 -0.51 -8.56 -1.86
CA VAL A 298 0.09 -8.72 -0.53
C VAL A 298 -0.99 -8.74 0.53
N LEU A 299 -1.09 -9.83 1.29
CA LEU A 299 -1.93 -9.86 2.48
C LEU A 299 -1.41 -8.83 3.48
N GLU A 300 -2.23 -7.82 3.79
CA GLU A 300 -2.11 -7.07 5.03
C GLU A 300 -3.22 -7.53 5.97
N TRP A 301 -2.83 -8.31 6.98
CA TRP A 301 -3.83 -8.89 7.88
C TRP A 301 -4.09 -7.98 9.07
N GLU A 302 -5.35 -7.54 9.17
CA GLU A 302 -5.88 -6.93 10.38
C GLU A 302 -7.31 -7.45 10.57
N CYS A 303 -7.58 -8.02 11.73
CA CYS A 303 -8.92 -8.47 12.07
C CYS A 303 -9.15 -8.30 13.57
N CYS A 304 -10.30 -7.71 13.91
CA CYS A 304 -10.66 -7.50 15.30
C CYS A 304 -11.24 -8.76 16.00
N ILE A 305 -11.38 -9.89 15.29
CA ILE A 305 -12.08 -11.09 15.78
C ILE A 305 -11.21 -12.34 15.65
N LYS A 306 -10.68 -12.63 14.45
CA LYS A 306 -9.98 -13.88 14.13
C LYS A 306 -8.52 -13.84 14.64
N HIS A 307 -7.98 -15.01 14.99
CA HIS A 307 -6.57 -15.15 15.32
C HIS A 307 -5.67 -14.89 14.11
N PRO A 308 -4.54 -14.18 14.26
CA PRO A 308 -3.69 -13.81 13.12
C PRO A 308 -3.15 -15.00 12.32
N GLU A 309 -2.74 -16.08 12.98
CA GLU A 309 -2.20 -17.25 12.28
C GLU A 309 -3.26 -17.98 11.44
N ASP A 310 -4.50 -18.08 11.94
CA ASP A 310 -5.63 -18.64 11.17
C ASP A 310 -5.94 -17.75 9.95
N GLY A 311 -5.96 -16.42 10.16
CA GLY A 311 -6.19 -15.47 9.09
C GLY A 311 -5.09 -15.46 8.03
N ALA A 312 -3.83 -15.66 8.41
CA ALA A 312 -2.72 -15.80 7.48
C ALA A 312 -2.84 -17.07 6.63
N ALA A 313 -3.15 -18.21 7.27
CA ALA A 313 -3.31 -19.49 6.58
C ALA A 313 -4.44 -19.45 5.55
N GLU A 314 -5.61 -18.91 5.94
CA GLU A 314 -6.75 -18.73 5.02
C GLU A 314 -6.42 -17.71 3.92
N GLY A 315 -5.70 -16.63 4.26
CA GLY A 315 -5.37 -15.54 3.36
C GLY A 315 -4.48 -15.95 2.19
N ALA A 316 -3.51 -16.85 2.41
CA ALA A 316 -2.66 -17.38 1.33
C ALA A 316 -3.50 -18.11 0.25
N VAL A 317 -4.41 -18.97 0.67
CA VAL A 317 -5.32 -19.70 -0.22
C VAL A 317 -6.28 -18.74 -0.93
N PHE A 318 -6.87 -17.81 -0.17
CA PHE A 318 -7.81 -16.82 -0.69
C PHE A 318 -7.19 -16.01 -1.83
N ILE A 319 -6.00 -15.45 -1.65
CA ILE A 319 -5.32 -14.66 -2.67
C ILE A 319 -5.03 -15.52 -3.90
N LYS A 320 -4.47 -16.72 -3.71
CA LYS A 320 -4.15 -17.63 -4.79
C LYS A 320 -5.36 -17.97 -5.66
N ASP A 321 -6.53 -18.16 -5.04
CA ASP A 321 -7.77 -18.50 -5.75
C ASP A 321 -8.37 -17.31 -6.51
N HIS A 322 -8.00 -16.08 -6.16
CA HIS A 322 -8.45 -14.85 -6.82
C HIS A 322 -7.52 -14.39 -7.97
N ILE A 323 -6.28 -14.88 -8.03
CA ILE A 323 -5.33 -14.51 -9.09
C ILE A 323 -5.82 -15.05 -10.44
N ILE A 324 -6.03 -14.14 -11.39
CA ILE A 324 -6.55 -14.47 -12.72
C ILE A 324 -5.40 -14.83 -13.66
N ARG A 325 -5.46 -16.01 -14.27
CA ARG A 325 -4.61 -16.35 -15.42
C ARG A 325 -5.18 -15.66 -16.66
N VAL A 326 -4.51 -14.59 -17.08
CA VAL A 326 -4.95 -13.84 -18.26
C VAL A 326 -4.80 -14.68 -19.53
N THR A 327 -5.85 -14.72 -20.34
CA THR A 327 -5.84 -15.42 -21.64
C THR A 327 -5.23 -14.54 -22.73
N GLU A 328 -4.51 -15.17 -23.65
CA GLU A 328 -4.03 -14.51 -24.88
C GLU A 328 -5.04 -14.61 -26.04
N LYS A 329 -6.11 -15.40 -25.85
CA LYS A 329 -7.13 -15.65 -26.87
C LYS A 329 -8.42 -14.90 -26.56
N ALA A 330 -8.96 -14.21 -27.58
CA ALA A 330 -10.30 -13.68 -27.52
C ALA A 330 -11.35 -14.80 -27.51
N PHE A 331 -12.53 -14.55 -26.94
CA PHE A 331 -13.60 -15.51 -26.78
C PHE A 331 -14.06 -16.10 -28.14
N ASP A 332 -14.06 -15.31 -29.21
CA ASP A 332 -14.55 -15.64 -30.55
C ASP A 332 -13.43 -15.84 -31.58
N ASP A 333 -12.27 -16.33 -31.12
CA ASP A 333 -11.14 -16.70 -32.02
C ASP A 333 -11.51 -17.69 -33.10
N PHE A 334 -12.59 -18.46 -32.95
CA PHE A 334 -13.15 -19.30 -33.99
C PHE A 334 -13.72 -18.51 -35.17
N ALA A 335 -13.98 -17.21 -34.99
CA ALA A 335 -14.41 -16.30 -36.04
C ALA A 335 -13.24 -15.48 -36.64
N ASN A 336 -12.01 -15.94 -36.43
CA ASN A 336 -10.81 -15.25 -36.89
C ASN A 336 -10.73 -15.23 -38.42
N THR A 337 -11.28 -14.20 -38.98
CA THR A 337 -11.34 -13.92 -40.43
C THR A 337 -10.20 -12.97 -40.82
N GLY A 338 -8.97 -13.24 -40.55
CA GLY A 338 -7.83 -12.36 -40.86
C GLY A 338 -8.23 -11.00 -41.41
N SER A 339 -7.91 -9.91 -40.72
CA SER A 339 -8.33 -8.57 -41.16
C SER A 339 -7.25 -7.89 -42.00
N ASN A 340 -7.62 -7.45 -43.20
CA ASN A 340 -6.85 -6.46 -43.94
C ASN A 340 -7.77 -5.30 -44.35
N GLU A 341 -7.18 -4.16 -44.76
CA GLU A 341 -7.93 -2.96 -45.09
C GLU A 341 -8.94 -3.16 -46.22
N GLU A 342 -8.58 -3.99 -47.21
CA GLU A 342 -9.45 -4.31 -48.32
C GLU A 342 -10.68 -5.14 -47.90
N PHE A 343 -10.47 -6.13 -47.04
CA PHE A 343 -11.56 -6.91 -46.47
C PHE A 343 -12.46 -6.02 -45.59
N ASN A 344 -11.88 -5.16 -44.75
CA ASN A 344 -12.65 -4.26 -43.92
C ASN A 344 -13.50 -3.27 -44.77
N LYS A 345 -12.94 -2.71 -45.87
CA LYS A 345 -13.68 -1.90 -46.81
C LYS A 345 -14.84 -2.65 -47.44
N LYS A 346 -14.62 -3.94 -47.81
CA LYS A 346 -15.67 -4.78 -48.38
C LYS A 346 -16.81 -5.00 -47.38
N VAL A 347 -16.48 -5.36 -46.13
CA VAL A 347 -17.47 -5.53 -45.03
C VAL A 347 -18.27 -4.29 -44.76
N LEU A 348 -17.66 -3.11 -44.83
CA LEU A 348 -18.29 -1.83 -44.63
C LEU A 348 -19.02 -1.30 -45.90
N GLY A 349 -19.01 -2.04 -47.01
CA GLY A 349 -19.62 -1.59 -48.28
C GLY A 349 -18.88 -0.44 -48.96
N LEU A 350 -17.63 -0.21 -48.62
CA LEU A 350 -16.80 0.93 -49.12
C LEU A 350 -15.93 0.52 -50.31
N SER A 351 -15.81 -0.73 -50.64
CA SER A 351 -15.14 -1.22 -51.84
C SER A 351 -16.12 -1.13 -53.06
N LYS A 352 -15.71 -0.42 -54.10
CA LYS A 352 -16.41 -0.43 -55.39
C LYS A 352 -16.31 -1.78 -56.08
#